data_cc1a44b91c9a83c22ed57304772d670b
#
_entry.id   cc1a44b91c9a83c22ed57304772d670b
#
_cell.length_a   1.000
_cell.length_b   1.000
_cell.length_c   1.000
_cell.angle_alpha   90.00
_cell.angle_beta   90.00
_cell.angle_gamma   90.00
#
_symmetry.space_group_name_H-M   'P 1'
#
loop_
_entity.id
_entity.type
_entity.pdbx_description
1 polymer ?
#
loop_
_entity_poly.entity_id
_entity_poly.type
_entity_poly.pdbx_seq_one_letter_code
_entity_poly.pdbx_strand_id
1 'polypeptide(L)'
;KPYPIQIIVLSVLSASALFLDNAKDILVGYGSTALWMIIAAFSLSVAFGKTGLGHRIAYHLINAFGSTVLRLGYVTALLDLVLSPATPSNTARAAGIVYPINLSIAESIGSYPGDTAKRGGSFILMNGYFVTKITSFMFLTAMAPNVLALDFVTKITGLNMTWAEWALALALPGLIMLIFVPLVGYWIDRPEAVKIDNKKLAADGLAKLGPMKMSEKILAVVFILALIGWALPSIGFDLSPTAVALVAMTIVFLAGIITWDDMVQTKAVWNTFIWFGAILGLSTALTKAKFFAWLAAFMQANLALDVSPLVVVLILSAISVVIRYLFASSTAYIASMLPVFLTVGMAAGANPVMFGLVLLATNAFGGLVTHYGASPGPIIYSAGYNNLKDWWTAGAILAVLSWILLFVVGIPWWTFIGMIG
;
A
#
# COMPACT_ATOMS: atom_id res chain seq x y z
N LYS A 1 -3.92 -25.87 9.49
CA LYS A 1 -3.91 -24.66 8.62
C LYS A 1 -4.46 -23.51 9.45
N PRO A 2 -3.83 -22.31 9.45
CA PRO A 2 -4.43 -21.15 10.08
C PRO A 2 -5.74 -20.80 9.38
N TYR A 3 -6.76 -20.40 10.14
CA TYR A 3 -8.02 -19.96 9.57
C TYR A 3 -7.83 -18.62 8.81
N PRO A 4 -8.60 -18.37 7.72
CA PRO A 4 -8.63 -17.07 7.08
C PRO A 4 -9.01 -15.96 8.07
N ILE A 5 -8.44 -14.77 7.88
CA ILE A 5 -8.68 -13.63 8.79
C ILE A 5 -10.17 -13.31 8.94
N GLN A 6 -10.97 -13.49 7.90
CA GLN A 6 -12.42 -13.29 7.92
C GLN A 6 -13.12 -14.17 8.96
N ILE A 7 -12.72 -15.44 9.04
CA ILE A 7 -13.30 -16.38 10.01
C ILE A 7 -12.87 -15.98 11.43
N ILE A 8 -11.60 -15.62 11.61
CA ILE A 8 -11.07 -15.19 12.92
C ILE A 8 -11.84 -13.96 13.41
N VAL A 9 -11.96 -12.92 12.59
CA VAL A 9 -12.63 -11.68 13.01
C VAL A 9 -14.13 -11.90 13.25
N LEU A 10 -14.81 -12.71 12.44
CA LEU A 10 -16.22 -13.08 12.67
C LEU A 10 -16.39 -13.86 13.99
N SER A 11 -15.47 -14.78 14.32
CA SER A 11 -15.49 -15.50 15.58
C SER A 11 -15.31 -14.56 16.77
N VAL A 12 -14.37 -13.60 16.67
CA VAL A 12 -14.14 -12.58 17.69
C VAL A 12 -15.35 -11.67 17.83
N LEU A 13 -15.97 -11.22 16.71
CA LEU A 13 -17.23 -10.47 16.75
C LEU A 13 -18.34 -11.21 17.46
N SER A 14 -18.53 -12.50 17.13
CA SER A 14 -19.56 -13.33 17.74
C SER A 14 -19.34 -13.48 19.24
N ALA A 15 -18.11 -13.78 19.66
CA ALA A 15 -17.76 -13.86 21.07
C ALA A 15 -17.98 -12.51 21.77
N SER A 16 -17.51 -11.41 21.18
CA SER A 16 -17.68 -10.07 21.75
C SER A 16 -19.16 -9.68 21.86
N ALA A 17 -19.99 -10.04 20.89
CA ALA A 17 -21.43 -9.78 20.93
C ALA A 17 -22.12 -10.55 22.07
N LEU A 18 -21.67 -11.77 22.34
CA LEU A 18 -22.21 -12.60 23.42
C LEU A 18 -21.78 -12.11 24.82
N PHE A 19 -20.51 -11.72 24.97
CA PHE A 19 -19.95 -11.42 26.30
C PHE A 19 -20.04 -9.94 26.69
N LEU A 20 -20.11 -9.02 25.74
CA LEU A 20 -20.16 -7.57 25.99
C LEU A 20 -21.58 -7.00 25.92
N ASP A 21 -22.56 -7.81 25.56
CA ASP A 21 -24.00 -7.46 25.41
C ASP A 21 -24.23 -6.17 24.57
N ASN A 22 -23.37 -5.93 23.59
CA ASN A 22 -23.39 -4.72 22.78
C ASN A 22 -23.02 -4.96 21.31
N ALA A 23 -23.84 -5.73 20.62
CA ALA A 23 -23.66 -6.01 19.19
C ALA A 23 -23.61 -4.72 18.33
N LYS A 24 -24.34 -3.66 18.73
CA LYS A 24 -24.39 -2.37 18.02
C LYS A 24 -23.00 -1.71 17.96
N ASP A 25 -22.29 -1.65 19.07
CA ASP A 25 -20.97 -1.03 19.15
C ASP A 25 -19.90 -1.80 18.35
N ILE A 26 -20.02 -3.12 18.32
CA ILE A 26 -19.09 -4.00 17.60
C ILE A 26 -19.34 -3.90 16.08
N LEU A 27 -20.59 -3.75 15.66
CA LEU A 27 -20.94 -3.66 14.23
C LEU A 27 -20.82 -2.25 13.66
N VAL A 28 -20.57 -1.23 14.48
CA VAL A 28 -20.48 0.17 14.04
C VAL A 28 -19.44 0.38 12.93
N GLY A 29 -18.38 -0.44 12.89
CA GLY A 29 -17.34 -0.38 11.88
C GLY A 29 -17.85 -0.61 10.45
N TYR A 30 -18.93 -1.36 10.27
CA TYR A 30 -19.55 -1.60 8.95
C TYR A 30 -20.28 -0.36 8.39
N GLY A 31 -20.67 0.58 9.25
CA GLY A 31 -21.21 1.88 8.85
C GLY A 31 -20.16 2.97 8.71
N SER A 32 -18.86 2.67 8.87
CA SER A 32 -17.82 3.70 8.85
C SER A 32 -17.61 4.25 7.44
N THR A 33 -17.42 5.59 7.35
CA THR A 33 -17.10 6.28 6.09
C THR A 33 -15.80 5.76 5.48
N ALA A 34 -14.83 5.40 6.32
CA ALA A 34 -13.54 4.84 5.92
C ALA A 34 -13.69 3.50 5.17
N LEU A 35 -14.55 2.59 5.67
CA LEU A 35 -14.83 1.33 4.98
C LEU A 35 -15.49 1.57 3.63
N TRP A 36 -16.51 2.42 3.57
CA TRP A 36 -17.22 2.71 2.34
C TRP A 36 -16.36 3.42 1.30
N MET A 37 -15.44 4.30 1.73
CA MET A 37 -14.44 4.89 0.84
C MET A 37 -13.58 3.82 0.17
N ILE A 38 -13.10 2.82 0.93
CA ILE A 38 -12.29 1.72 0.39
C ILE A 38 -13.10 0.85 -0.57
N ILE A 39 -14.33 0.48 -0.19
CA ILE A 39 -15.20 -0.33 -1.06
C ILE A 39 -15.48 0.39 -2.37
N ALA A 40 -15.77 1.69 -2.32
CA ALA A 40 -15.96 2.51 -3.51
C ALA A 40 -14.68 2.62 -4.36
N ALA A 41 -13.52 2.82 -3.73
CA ALA A 41 -12.25 2.86 -4.45
C ALA A 41 -11.87 1.51 -5.11
N PHE A 42 -12.32 0.38 -4.57
CA PHE A 42 -12.17 -0.91 -5.24
C PHE A 42 -12.85 -0.96 -6.60
N SER A 43 -13.95 -0.23 -6.81
CA SER A 43 -14.60 -0.14 -8.12
C SER A 43 -13.69 0.43 -9.19
N LEU A 44 -12.88 1.44 -8.85
CA LEU A 44 -11.86 1.98 -9.75
C LEU A 44 -10.79 0.93 -10.06
N SER A 45 -10.34 0.16 -9.07
CA SER A 45 -9.37 -0.93 -9.27
C SER A 45 -9.91 -2.00 -10.22
N VAL A 46 -11.18 -2.40 -10.08
CA VAL A 46 -11.85 -3.34 -10.98
C VAL A 46 -11.97 -2.75 -12.39
N ALA A 47 -12.34 -1.47 -12.50
CA ALA A 47 -12.44 -0.76 -13.77
C ALA A 47 -11.08 -0.66 -14.49
N PHE A 48 -9.98 -0.39 -13.79
CA PHE A 48 -8.63 -0.41 -14.36
C PHE A 48 -8.26 -1.78 -14.92
N GLY A 49 -8.56 -2.85 -14.19
CA GLY A 49 -8.34 -4.22 -14.66
C GLY A 49 -9.16 -4.57 -15.91
N LYS A 50 -10.43 -4.16 -15.93
CA LYS A 50 -11.39 -4.51 -17.01
C LYS A 50 -11.19 -3.71 -18.29
N THR A 51 -10.83 -2.42 -18.18
CA THR A 51 -10.65 -1.53 -19.34
C THR A 51 -9.33 -1.74 -20.06
N GLY A 52 -8.28 -2.15 -19.33
CA GLY A 52 -6.91 -2.19 -19.84
C GLY A 52 -6.20 -0.82 -19.85
N LEU A 53 -6.80 0.22 -19.25
CA LEU A 53 -6.18 1.56 -19.18
C LEU A 53 -4.78 1.52 -18.54
N GLY A 54 -4.60 0.71 -17.49
CA GLY A 54 -3.29 0.51 -16.85
C GLY A 54 -2.23 -0.02 -17.82
N HIS A 55 -2.58 -0.98 -18.68
CA HIS A 55 -1.69 -1.50 -19.71
C HIS A 55 -1.34 -0.42 -20.75
N ARG A 56 -2.31 0.37 -21.18
CA ARG A 56 -2.08 1.47 -22.13
C ARG A 56 -1.12 2.51 -21.56
N ILE A 57 -1.32 2.94 -20.31
CA ILE A 57 -0.39 3.85 -19.60
C ILE A 57 1.01 3.25 -19.58
N ALA A 58 1.14 1.96 -19.24
CA ALA A 58 2.42 1.29 -19.21
C ALA A 58 3.14 1.29 -20.56
N TYR A 59 2.45 0.96 -21.66
CA TYR A 59 3.07 0.97 -22.99
C TYR A 59 3.49 2.36 -23.44
N HIS A 60 2.75 3.42 -23.09
CA HIS A 60 3.19 4.79 -23.35
C HIS A 60 4.45 5.16 -22.55
N LEU A 61 4.52 4.77 -21.28
CA LEU A 61 5.71 4.97 -20.44
C LEU A 61 6.91 4.17 -20.95
N ILE A 62 6.71 2.92 -21.38
CA ILE A 62 7.75 2.08 -21.98
C ILE A 62 8.27 2.74 -23.25
N ASN A 63 7.38 3.21 -24.14
CA ASN A 63 7.77 3.90 -25.37
C ASN A 63 8.64 5.14 -25.10
N ALA A 64 8.27 5.91 -24.08
CA ALA A 64 8.97 7.17 -23.76
C ALA A 64 10.31 6.91 -23.03
N PHE A 65 10.37 5.96 -22.11
CA PHE A 65 11.46 5.85 -21.15
C PHE A 65 12.14 4.47 -21.08
N GLY A 66 11.58 3.41 -21.71
CA GLY A 66 11.93 2.01 -21.47
C GLY A 66 13.16 1.48 -22.23
N SER A 67 14.12 2.30 -22.66
CA SER A 67 15.22 1.90 -23.58
C SER A 67 16.30 1.00 -22.98
N THR A 68 16.32 0.79 -21.67
CA THR A 68 17.21 -0.13 -20.97
C THR A 68 16.49 -0.87 -19.86
N VAL A 69 17.03 -2.00 -19.40
CA VAL A 69 16.44 -2.77 -18.28
C VAL A 69 16.32 -1.94 -17.01
N LEU A 70 17.33 -1.12 -16.67
CA LEU A 70 17.24 -0.21 -15.51
C LEU A 70 16.12 0.83 -15.70
N ARG A 71 16.00 1.43 -16.88
CA ARG A 71 14.93 2.38 -17.18
C ARG A 71 13.55 1.74 -17.12
N LEU A 72 13.41 0.46 -17.49
CA LEU A 72 12.17 -0.27 -17.28
C LEU A 72 11.83 -0.43 -15.80
N GLY A 73 12.84 -0.56 -14.94
CA GLY A 73 12.63 -0.51 -13.49
C GLY A 73 12.00 0.81 -13.04
N TYR A 74 12.44 1.95 -13.58
CA TYR A 74 11.84 3.26 -13.32
C TYR A 74 10.47 3.44 -13.98
N VAL A 75 10.25 2.87 -15.17
CA VAL A 75 8.92 2.82 -15.81
C VAL A 75 7.94 2.09 -14.94
N THR A 76 8.34 0.94 -14.37
CA THR A 76 7.52 0.21 -13.40
C THR A 76 7.21 1.04 -12.16
N ALA A 77 8.19 1.78 -11.64
CA ALA A 77 8.00 2.68 -10.50
C ALA A 77 7.00 3.81 -10.81
N LEU A 78 7.12 4.44 -11.97
CA LEU A 78 6.23 5.51 -12.40
C LEU A 78 4.81 4.98 -12.67
N LEU A 79 4.68 3.81 -13.29
CA LEU A 79 3.39 3.16 -13.52
C LEU A 79 2.66 2.88 -12.21
N ASP A 80 3.35 2.22 -11.27
CA ASP A 80 2.75 1.87 -9.99
C ASP A 80 2.42 3.12 -9.15
N LEU A 81 3.26 4.16 -9.22
CA LEU A 81 3.01 5.46 -8.60
C LEU A 81 1.72 6.12 -9.12
N VAL A 82 1.52 6.14 -10.44
CA VAL A 82 0.31 6.69 -11.06
C VAL A 82 -0.93 5.90 -10.68
N LEU A 83 -0.84 4.58 -10.61
CA LEU A 83 -1.99 3.72 -10.31
C LEU A 83 -2.30 3.67 -8.80
N SER A 84 -1.32 3.93 -7.93
CA SER A 84 -1.44 3.69 -6.49
C SER A 84 -2.56 4.48 -5.80
N PRO A 85 -2.86 5.75 -6.13
CA PRO A 85 -3.93 6.49 -5.47
C PRO A 85 -5.33 5.91 -5.68
N ALA A 86 -5.57 5.25 -6.82
CA ALA A 86 -6.89 4.73 -7.19
C ALA A 86 -7.05 3.22 -6.97
N THR A 87 -6.04 2.52 -6.46
CA THR A 87 -6.08 1.06 -6.32
C THR A 87 -5.82 0.65 -4.88
N PRO A 88 -6.85 0.55 -4.02
CA PRO A 88 -6.70 0.25 -2.59
C PRO A 88 -6.27 -1.19 -2.30
N SER A 89 -5.91 -1.94 -3.32
CA SER A 89 -5.34 -3.27 -3.22
C SER A 89 -3.98 -3.33 -3.91
N ASN A 90 -2.91 -3.32 -3.12
CA ASN A 90 -1.56 -3.53 -3.65
C ASN A 90 -1.40 -4.89 -4.34
N THR A 91 -2.19 -5.90 -3.97
CA THR A 91 -2.22 -7.19 -4.68
C THR A 91 -2.84 -7.04 -6.07
N ALA A 92 -3.99 -6.38 -6.18
CA ALA A 92 -4.64 -6.17 -7.48
C ALA A 92 -3.75 -5.31 -8.40
N ARG A 93 -3.08 -4.29 -7.86
CA ARG A 93 -2.16 -3.43 -8.61
C ARG A 93 -0.90 -4.18 -9.02
N ALA A 94 -0.15 -4.73 -8.05
CA ALA A 94 1.12 -5.38 -8.32
C ALA A 94 0.98 -6.70 -9.09
N ALA A 95 0.07 -7.58 -8.69
CA ALA A 95 -0.09 -8.89 -9.31
C ALA A 95 -1.09 -8.90 -10.49
N GLY A 96 -2.09 -8.01 -10.46
CA GLY A 96 -3.12 -7.96 -11.50
C GLY A 96 -2.80 -7.05 -12.68
N ILE A 97 -1.99 -5.99 -12.49
CA ILE A 97 -1.67 -5.02 -13.54
C ILE A 97 -0.17 -5.02 -13.85
N VAL A 98 0.66 -4.74 -12.85
CA VAL A 98 2.11 -4.53 -13.07
C VAL A 98 2.82 -5.83 -13.42
N TYR A 99 2.53 -6.91 -12.73
CA TYR A 99 3.19 -8.21 -12.95
C TYR A 99 2.98 -8.78 -14.37
N PRO A 100 1.76 -8.84 -14.94
CA PRO A 100 1.56 -9.30 -16.32
C PRO A 100 2.33 -8.47 -17.35
N ILE A 101 2.44 -7.15 -17.13
CA ILE A 101 3.21 -6.25 -18.00
C ILE A 101 4.70 -6.57 -17.88
N ASN A 102 5.21 -6.67 -16.67
CA ASN A 102 6.61 -7.01 -16.40
C ASN A 102 6.99 -8.39 -16.96
N LEU A 103 6.07 -9.36 -16.87
CA LEU A 103 6.26 -10.69 -17.47
C LEU A 103 6.34 -10.61 -19.00
N SER A 104 5.41 -9.88 -19.63
CA SER A 104 5.46 -9.66 -21.09
C SER A 104 6.75 -8.97 -21.55
N ILE A 105 7.27 -8.02 -20.76
CA ILE A 105 8.55 -7.38 -21.02
C ILE A 105 9.69 -8.42 -20.92
N ALA A 106 9.73 -9.22 -19.86
CA ALA A 106 10.74 -10.27 -19.66
C ALA A 106 10.76 -11.25 -20.82
N GLU A 107 9.60 -11.76 -21.24
CA GLU A 107 9.46 -12.65 -22.39
C GLU A 107 9.93 -12.02 -23.70
N SER A 108 9.64 -10.73 -23.93
CA SER A 108 10.04 -10.00 -25.14
C SER A 108 11.55 -9.87 -25.33
N ILE A 109 12.30 -9.92 -24.22
CA ILE A 109 13.78 -9.90 -24.25
C ILE A 109 14.39 -11.31 -24.13
N GLY A 110 13.56 -12.34 -24.28
CA GLY A 110 13.99 -13.74 -24.19
C GLY A 110 14.44 -14.14 -22.78
N SER A 111 13.89 -13.50 -21.75
CA SER A 111 14.12 -13.84 -20.34
C SER A 111 12.98 -14.73 -19.84
N TYR A 112 13.31 -15.92 -19.40
CA TYR A 112 12.40 -16.94 -18.88
C TYR A 112 12.93 -17.48 -17.55
N PRO A 113 12.09 -18.16 -16.75
CA PRO A 113 12.53 -18.79 -15.50
C PRO A 113 13.72 -19.76 -15.74
N GLY A 114 14.62 -19.82 -14.78
CA GLY A 114 15.84 -20.64 -14.88
C GLY A 114 17.00 -19.89 -15.55
N ASP A 115 17.68 -20.53 -16.51
CA ASP A 115 18.96 -20.07 -17.05
C ASP A 115 18.95 -18.68 -17.69
N THR A 116 17.82 -18.25 -18.24
CA THR A 116 17.71 -16.95 -18.89
C THR A 116 17.08 -15.85 -18.00
N ALA A 117 16.75 -16.16 -16.76
CA ALA A 117 16.10 -15.19 -15.86
C ALA A 117 16.93 -13.90 -15.66
N LYS A 118 18.27 -14.04 -15.62
CA LYS A 118 19.22 -12.91 -15.49
C LYS A 118 19.31 -12.02 -16.75
N ARG A 119 18.68 -12.35 -17.85
CA ARG A 119 18.60 -11.43 -19.00
C ARG A 119 17.84 -10.15 -18.69
N GLY A 120 17.04 -10.14 -17.63
CA GLY A 120 16.35 -8.94 -17.12
C GLY A 120 15.05 -9.24 -16.41
N GLY A 121 14.46 -10.43 -16.62
CA GLY A 121 13.18 -10.79 -16.02
C GLY A 121 13.23 -10.85 -14.50
N SER A 122 14.30 -11.44 -13.92
CA SER A 122 14.49 -11.48 -12.47
C SER A 122 14.49 -10.09 -11.85
N PHE A 123 15.24 -9.15 -12.43
CA PHE A 123 15.26 -7.76 -11.98
C PHE A 123 13.88 -7.10 -12.09
N ILE A 124 13.26 -7.14 -13.27
CA ILE A 124 12.01 -6.44 -13.56
C ILE A 124 10.89 -6.92 -12.64
N LEU A 125 10.76 -8.23 -12.43
CA LEU A 125 9.72 -8.81 -11.59
C LEU A 125 9.93 -8.49 -10.11
N MET A 126 11.14 -8.66 -9.60
CA MET A 126 11.50 -8.33 -8.22
C MET A 126 11.32 -6.84 -7.94
N ASN A 127 11.76 -5.97 -8.86
CA ASN A 127 11.60 -4.53 -8.79
C ASN A 127 10.12 -4.13 -8.69
N GLY A 128 9.23 -4.76 -9.45
CA GLY A 128 7.79 -4.52 -9.38
C GLY A 128 7.20 -4.72 -7.98
N TYR A 129 7.66 -5.76 -7.26
CA TYR A 129 7.27 -5.97 -5.87
C TYR A 129 7.78 -4.86 -4.95
N PHE A 130 9.07 -4.52 -5.03
CA PHE A 130 9.67 -3.51 -4.16
C PHE A 130 9.08 -2.12 -4.38
N VAL A 131 8.87 -1.74 -5.63
CA VAL A 131 8.17 -0.49 -6.00
C VAL A 131 6.81 -0.42 -5.32
N THR A 132 6.01 -1.47 -5.45
CA THR A 132 4.67 -1.51 -4.84
C THR A 132 4.71 -1.36 -3.33
N LYS A 133 5.75 -1.84 -2.65
CA LYS A 133 5.90 -1.66 -1.20
C LYS A 133 6.13 -0.21 -0.80
N ILE A 134 6.82 0.57 -1.63
CA ILE A 134 7.03 2.00 -1.39
C ILE A 134 5.76 2.79 -1.75
N THR A 135 5.21 2.61 -2.94
CA THR A 135 4.01 3.35 -3.36
C THR A 135 2.81 3.08 -2.45
N SER A 136 2.77 1.91 -1.79
CA SER A 136 1.67 1.53 -0.90
C SER A 136 1.51 2.44 0.31
N PHE A 137 2.53 3.13 0.81
CA PHE A 137 2.36 4.08 1.90
C PHE A 137 2.23 5.54 1.44
N MET A 138 2.55 5.85 0.17
CA MET A 138 2.59 7.25 -0.30
C MET A 138 1.21 7.90 -0.35
N PHE A 139 0.15 7.12 -0.55
CA PHE A 139 -1.22 7.62 -0.58
C PHE A 139 -2.12 6.80 0.35
N LEU A 140 -3.04 7.48 1.02
CA LEU A 140 -3.97 6.85 1.96
C LEU A 140 -4.75 5.71 1.30
N THR A 141 -5.17 5.90 0.06
CA THR A 141 -5.94 4.94 -0.74
C THR A 141 -5.10 3.89 -1.46
N ALA A 142 -3.76 3.90 -1.35
CA ALA A 142 -2.89 2.97 -2.07
C ALA A 142 -2.93 1.52 -1.55
N MET A 143 -3.37 1.32 -0.32
CA MET A 143 -3.75 0.01 0.22
C MET A 143 -4.79 0.17 1.33
N ALA A 144 -5.79 -0.71 1.37
CA ALA A 144 -6.86 -0.66 2.38
C ALA A 144 -6.33 -0.62 3.84
N PRO A 145 -5.28 -1.35 4.21
CA PRO A 145 -4.71 -1.28 5.56
C PRO A 145 -4.22 0.10 6.01
N ASN A 146 -3.93 1.05 5.11
CA ASN A 146 -3.52 2.42 5.49
C ASN A 146 -4.63 3.15 6.26
N VAL A 147 -5.86 3.00 5.81
CA VAL A 147 -7.01 3.65 6.45
C VAL A 147 -7.27 3.08 7.84
N LEU A 148 -7.08 1.76 8.02
CA LEU A 148 -7.09 1.14 9.34
C LEU A 148 -5.94 1.66 10.22
N ALA A 149 -4.74 1.79 9.64
CA ALA A 149 -3.58 2.31 10.37
C ALA A 149 -3.81 3.76 10.82
N LEU A 150 -4.39 4.60 9.96
CA LEU A 150 -4.75 5.97 10.32
C LEU A 150 -5.80 6.02 11.44
N ASP A 151 -6.81 5.14 11.42
CA ASP A 151 -7.80 5.06 12.50
C ASP A 151 -7.14 4.76 13.87
N PHE A 152 -6.21 3.80 13.93
CA PHE A 152 -5.44 3.54 15.14
C PHE A 152 -4.55 4.71 15.55
N VAL A 153 -3.84 5.32 14.59
CA VAL A 153 -2.99 6.50 14.86
C VAL A 153 -3.85 7.62 15.44
N THR A 154 -4.98 7.93 14.81
CA THR A 154 -5.89 8.99 15.27
C THR A 154 -6.41 8.71 16.68
N LYS A 155 -6.84 7.48 16.97
CA LYS A 155 -7.39 7.12 18.29
C LYS A 155 -6.36 7.14 19.42
N ILE A 156 -5.10 6.82 19.13
CA ILE A 156 -4.05 6.65 20.15
C ILE A 156 -3.18 7.90 20.28
N THR A 157 -2.85 8.57 19.18
CA THR A 157 -1.95 9.73 19.17
C THR A 157 -2.66 11.07 19.03
N GLY A 158 -3.94 11.08 18.60
CA GLY A 158 -4.68 12.29 18.25
C GLY A 158 -4.35 12.85 16.86
N LEU A 159 -3.38 12.30 16.12
CA LEU A 159 -3.05 12.75 14.78
C LEU A 159 -4.17 12.36 13.81
N ASN A 160 -4.84 13.35 13.27
CA ASN A 160 -5.82 13.19 12.20
C ASN A 160 -5.27 13.79 10.91
N MET A 161 -5.49 13.14 9.78
CA MET A 161 -4.99 13.58 8.48
C MET A 161 -6.04 13.38 7.39
N THR A 162 -6.20 14.40 6.55
CA THR A 162 -6.91 14.28 5.28
C THR A 162 -6.11 13.43 4.28
N TRP A 163 -6.73 13.04 3.19
CA TRP A 163 -6.05 12.30 2.11
C TRP A 163 -4.84 13.07 1.56
N ALA A 164 -4.98 14.38 1.40
CA ALA A 164 -3.94 15.23 0.83
C ALA A 164 -2.80 15.51 1.83
N GLU A 165 -3.11 15.69 3.11
CA GLU A 165 -2.07 15.80 4.16
C GLU A 165 -1.26 14.52 4.27
N TRP A 166 -1.91 13.34 4.16
CA TRP A 166 -1.22 12.07 4.06
C TRP A 166 -0.27 12.03 2.87
N ALA A 167 -0.78 12.37 1.66
CA ALA A 167 0.03 12.39 0.44
C ALA A 167 1.18 13.41 0.56
N LEU A 168 0.92 14.60 1.09
CA LEU A 168 1.94 15.62 1.29
C LEU A 168 3.03 15.16 2.25
N ALA A 169 2.64 14.53 3.37
CA ALA A 169 3.60 14.05 4.38
C ALA A 169 4.48 12.91 3.87
N LEU A 170 3.90 11.95 3.12
CA LEU A 170 4.55 10.67 2.84
C LEU A 170 5.01 10.52 1.37
N ALA A 171 4.48 11.32 0.43
CA ALA A 171 4.86 11.21 -0.97
C ALA A 171 6.32 11.62 -1.22
N LEU A 172 6.80 12.71 -0.63
CA LEU A 172 8.20 13.14 -0.86
C LEU A 172 9.22 12.11 -0.35
N PRO A 173 9.15 11.63 0.91
CA PRO A 173 10.03 10.52 1.34
C PRO A 173 9.91 9.30 0.42
N GLY A 174 8.68 8.93 0.03
CA GLY A 174 8.43 7.82 -0.88
C GLY A 174 9.03 8.02 -2.27
N LEU A 175 8.93 9.21 -2.87
CA LEU A 175 9.56 9.54 -4.15
C LEU A 175 11.07 9.37 -4.11
N ILE A 176 11.71 9.82 -3.04
CA ILE A 176 13.16 9.65 -2.87
C ILE A 176 13.50 8.17 -2.72
N MET A 177 12.73 7.41 -1.93
CA MET A 177 12.92 5.96 -1.82
C MET A 177 12.74 5.25 -3.18
N LEU A 178 11.79 5.66 -4.01
CA LEU A 178 11.56 5.10 -5.34
C LEU A 178 12.75 5.29 -6.29
N ILE A 179 13.59 6.30 -6.10
CA ILE A 179 14.83 6.46 -6.87
C ILE A 179 15.80 5.30 -6.58
N PHE A 180 15.88 4.88 -5.33
CA PHE A 180 16.81 3.83 -4.92
C PHE A 180 16.32 2.40 -5.20
N VAL A 181 15.01 2.19 -5.30
CA VAL A 181 14.46 0.83 -5.52
C VAL A 181 15.03 0.18 -6.78
N PRO A 182 14.93 0.78 -7.98
CA PRO A 182 15.51 0.18 -9.18
C PRO A 182 17.04 0.09 -9.13
N LEU A 183 17.72 1.04 -8.50
CA LEU A 183 19.19 1.04 -8.38
C LEU A 183 19.68 -0.14 -7.55
N VAL A 184 19.10 -0.36 -6.36
CA VAL A 184 19.48 -1.47 -5.49
C VAL A 184 19.13 -2.81 -6.14
N GLY A 185 17.94 -2.93 -6.71
CA GLY A 185 17.53 -4.14 -7.43
C GLY A 185 18.47 -4.46 -8.58
N TYR A 186 18.83 -3.47 -9.40
CA TYR A 186 19.76 -3.60 -10.52
C TYR A 186 21.16 -3.98 -10.06
N TRP A 187 21.65 -3.39 -8.99
CA TRP A 187 22.97 -3.68 -8.43
C TRP A 187 23.09 -5.10 -7.88
N ILE A 188 22.05 -5.60 -7.23
CA ILE A 188 22.01 -6.97 -6.66
C ILE A 188 21.81 -8.02 -7.75
N ASP A 189 20.82 -7.82 -8.63
CA ASP A 189 20.45 -8.81 -9.64
C ASP A 189 21.42 -8.82 -10.82
N ARG A 190 22.02 -7.68 -11.20
CA ARG A 190 22.97 -7.51 -12.31
C ARG A 190 22.47 -8.11 -13.62
N PRO A 191 21.41 -7.58 -14.21
CA PRO A 191 20.85 -8.14 -15.43
C PRO A 191 21.84 -8.07 -16.60
N GLU A 192 21.87 -9.12 -17.42
CA GLU A 192 22.77 -9.26 -18.56
C GLU A 192 22.38 -8.35 -19.73
N ALA A 193 21.07 -8.25 -20.02
CA ALA A 193 20.56 -7.38 -21.06
C ALA A 193 20.59 -5.92 -20.62
N VAL A 194 21.15 -5.06 -21.46
CA VAL A 194 21.25 -3.62 -21.16
C VAL A 194 20.30 -2.80 -22.02
N LYS A 195 20.18 -3.12 -23.30
CA LYS A 195 19.37 -2.37 -24.28
C LYS A 195 18.09 -3.13 -24.65
N ILE A 196 17.02 -2.38 -24.85
CA ILE A 196 15.69 -2.90 -25.20
C ILE A 196 15.13 -2.06 -26.35
N ASP A 197 14.51 -2.73 -27.31
CA ASP A 197 13.70 -2.07 -28.33
C ASP A 197 12.34 -1.71 -27.75
N ASN A 198 12.35 -0.67 -26.94
CA ASN A 198 11.16 -0.18 -26.24
C ASN A 198 10.08 0.32 -27.20
N LYS A 199 10.47 0.86 -28.37
CA LYS A 199 9.51 1.34 -29.37
C LYS A 199 8.72 0.20 -29.98
N LYS A 200 9.41 -0.87 -30.38
CA LYS A 200 8.77 -2.08 -30.91
C LYS A 200 7.87 -2.73 -29.85
N LEU A 201 8.39 -2.94 -28.64
CA LEU A 201 7.63 -3.51 -27.52
C LEU A 201 6.35 -2.74 -27.24
N ALA A 202 6.45 -1.41 -27.16
CA ALA A 202 5.29 -0.57 -26.90
C ALA A 202 4.30 -0.55 -28.08
N ALA A 203 4.80 -0.50 -29.32
CA ALA A 203 3.95 -0.55 -30.52
C ALA A 203 3.19 -1.86 -30.62
N ASP A 204 3.83 -3.01 -30.38
CA ASP A 204 3.21 -4.32 -30.39
C ASP A 204 2.15 -4.44 -29.27
N GLY A 205 2.45 -3.92 -28.09
CA GLY A 205 1.51 -3.89 -26.97
C GLY A 205 0.30 -2.99 -27.23
N LEU A 206 0.50 -1.79 -27.75
CA LEU A 206 -0.58 -0.87 -28.10
C LEU A 206 -1.43 -1.41 -29.26
N ALA A 207 -0.81 -2.07 -30.24
CA ALA A 207 -1.52 -2.70 -31.35
C ALA A 207 -2.47 -3.81 -30.86
N LYS A 208 -2.05 -4.64 -29.87
CA LYS A 208 -2.89 -5.66 -29.24
C LYS A 208 -4.09 -5.05 -28.47
N LEU A 209 -3.91 -3.88 -27.85
CA LEU A 209 -4.99 -3.18 -27.15
C LEU A 209 -5.98 -2.50 -28.14
N GLY A 210 -5.52 -2.17 -29.34
CA GLY A 210 -6.29 -1.43 -30.32
C GLY A 210 -6.50 0.04 -29.94
N PRO A 211 -7.43 0.76 -30.61
CA PRO A 211 -7.71 2.16 -30.32
C PRO A 211 -8.28 2.34 -28.91
N MET A 212 -8.04 3.51 -28.31
CA MET A 212 -8.54 3.86 -26.98
C MET A 212 -10.08 3.86 -26.95
N LYS A 213 -10.66 2.97 -26.15
CA LYS A 213 -12.11 2.79 -26.03
C LYS A 213 -12.73 3.91 -25.20
N MET A 214 -14.04 4.14 -25.36
CA MET A 214 -14.77 5.15 -24.57
C MET A 214 -14.69 4.84 -23.07
N SER A 215 -14.75 3.57 -22.68
CA SER A 215 -14.62 3.13 -21.29
C SER A 215 -13.26 3.54 -20.67
N GLU A 216 -12.16 3.47 -21.43
CA GLU A 216 -10.84 3.91 -20.98
C GLU A 216 -10.79 5.45 -20.79
N LYS A 217 -11.41 6.21 -21.71
CA LYS A 217 -11.47 7.68 -21.63
C LYS A 217 -12.29 8.13 -20.42
N ILE A 218 -13.47 7.55 -20.22
CA ILE A 218 -14.32 7.86 -19.07
C ILE A 218 -13.59 7.52 -17.78
N LEU A 219 -12.96 6.34 -17.68
CA LEU A 219 -12.21 5.94 -16.48
C LEU A 219 -11.05 6.91 -16.21
N ALA A 220 -10.31 7.34 -17.24
CA ALA A 220 -9.22 8.31 -17.07
C ALA A 220 -9.72 9.64 -16.51
N VAL A 221 -10.85 10.15 -17.02
CA VAL A 221 -11.48 11.38 -16.52
C VAL A 221 -11.95 11.20 -15.08
N VAL A 222 -12.68 10.12 -14.79
CA VAL A 222 -13.16 9.81 -13.44
C VAL A 222 -12.01 9.72 -12.44
N PHE A 223 -10.92 9.07 -12.85
CA PHE A 223 -9.72 8.95 -12.02
C PHE A 223 -9.10 10.33 -11.70
N ILE A 224 -8.90 11.17 -12.72
CA ILE A 224 -8.36 12.53 -12.52
C ILE A 224 -9.29 13.34 -11.62
N LEU A 225 -10.60 13.31 -11.84
CA LEU A 225 -11.57 14.01 -11.01
C LEU A 225 -11.59 13.50 -9.56
N ALA A 226 -11.41 12.20 -9.35
CA ALA A 226 -11.30 11.64 -8.00
C ALA A 226 -10.04 12.14 -7.29
N LEU A 227 -8.88 12.19 -7.97
CA LEU A 227 -7.64 12.75 -7.40
C LEU A 227 -7.80 14.22 -7.02
N ILE A 228 -8.40 15.02 -7.91
CA ILE A 228 -8.70 16.42 -7.63
C ILE A 228 -9.65 16.53 -6.42
N GLY A 229 -10.74 15.76 -6.42
CA GLY A 229 -11.73 15.75 -5.33
C GLY A 229 -11.11 15.39 -3.97
N TRP A 230 -10.17 14.46 -3.91
CA TRP A 230 -9.46 14.11 -2.69
C TRP A 230 -8.43 15.16 -2.26
N ALA A 231 -7.93 15.99 -3.18
CA ALA A 231 -7.02 17.09 -2.88
C ALA A 231 -7.75 18.38 -2.43
N LEU A 232 -8.99 18.60 -2.84
CA LEU A 232 -9.76 19.82 -2.57
C LEU A 232 -9.89 20.19 -1.08
N PRO A 233 -10.04 19.25 -0.12
CA PRO A 233 -10.12 19.59 1.30
C PRO A 233 -8.90 20.36 1.83
N SER A 234 -7.71 20.12 1.30
CA SER A 234 -6.48 20.82 1.72
C SER A 234 -6.40 22.29 1.29
N ILE A 235 -7.26 22.72 0.38
CA ILE A 235 -7.36 24.13 -0.06
C ILE A 235 -8.67 24.79 0.38
N GLY A 236 -9.35 24.21 1.39
CA GLY A 236 -10.49 24.82 2.07
C GLY A 236 -11.87 24.45 1.52
N PHE A 237 -11.98 23.49 0.61
CA PHE A 237 -13.30 22.97 0.20
C PHE A 237 -13.74 21.84 1.13
N ASP A 238 -14.93 21.94 1.69
CA ASP A 238 -15.51 20.89 2.54
C ASP A 238 -16.10 19.77 1.68
N LEU A 239 -15.24 18.86 1.21
CA LEU A 239 -15.61 17.71 0.38
C LEU A 239 -15.16 16.42 1.04
N SER A 240 -16.13 15.56 1.37
CA SER A 240 -15.85 14.25 1.96
C SER A 240 -15.08 13.34 0.98
N PRO A 241 -13.90 12.79 1.34
CA PRO A 241 -13.20 11.83 0.51
C PRO A 241 -14.03 10.58 0.18
N THR A 242 -14.92 10.18 1.08
CA THR A 242 -15.85 9.07 0.86
C THR A 242 -16.90 9.43 -0.20
N ALA A 243 -17.42 10.66 -0.18
CA ALA A 243 -18.37 11.10 -1.20
C ALA A 243 -17.73 11.10 -2.60
N VAL A 244 -16.48 11.57 -2.72
CA VAL A 244 -15.71 11.52 -3.96
C VAL A 244 -15.60 10.08 -4.49
N ALA A 245 -15.21 9.13 -3.63
CA ALA A 245 -15.08 7.73 -4.00
C ALA A 245 -16.44 7.11 -4.44
N LEU A 246 -17.53 7.41 -3.72
CA LEU A 246 -18.87 6.93 -4.05
C LEU A 246 -19.38 7.50 -5.39
N VAL A 247 -19.12 8.79 -5.66
CA VAL A 247 -19.45 9.41 -6.95
C VAL A 247 -18.66 8.74 -8.08
N ALA A 248 -17.35 8.54 -7.90
CA ALA A 248 -16.51 7.85 -8.87
C ALA A 248 -17.03 6.43 -9.15
N MET A 249 -17.38 5.65 -8.10
CA MET A 249 -17.99 4.34 -8.21
C MET A 249 -19.30 4.39 -9.00
N THR A 250 -20.18 5.34 -8.68
CA THR A 250 -21.46 5.49 -9.35
C THR A 250 -21.29 5.79 -10.85
N ILE A 251 -20.34 6.67 -11.20
CA ILE A 251 -20.07 7.00 -12.60
C ILE A 251 -19.57 5.78 -13.38
N VAL A 252 -18.67 4.97 -12.82
CA VAL A 252 -18.16 3.78 -13.54
C VAL A 252 -19.22 2.71 -13.71
N PHE A 253 -20.20 2.60 -12.80
CA PHE A 253 -21.38 1.73 -12.96
C PHE A 253 -22.33 2.28 -14.03
N LEU A 254 -22.73 3.54 -13.95
CA LEU A 254 -23.66 4.15 -14.90
C LEU A 254 -23.09 4.19 -16.32
N ALA A 255 -21.78 4.35 -16.47
CA ALA A 255 -21.09 4.28 -17.75
C ALA A 255 -20.94 2.83 -18.28
N GLY A 256 -21.40 1.81 -17.56
CA GLY A 256 -21.29 0.41 -17.95
C GLY A 256 -19.84 -0.11 -18.03
N ILE A 257 -18.90 0.55 -17.37
CA ILE A 257 -17.49 0.12 -17.34
C ILE A 257 -17.37 -1.16 -16.52
N ILE A 258 -18.02 -1.19 -15.38
CA ILE A 258 -18.17 -2.37 -14.54
C ILE A 258 -19.65 -2.64 -14.26
N THR A 259 -19.97 -3.89 -13.98
CA THR A 259 -21.29 -4.33 -13.54
C THR A 259 -21.31 -4.60 -12.05
N TRP A 260 -22.48 -4.71 -11.47
CA TRP A 260 -22.62 -5.16 -10.07
C TRP A 260 -22.01 -6.53 -9.86
N ASP A 261 -22.16 -7.44 -10.82
CA ASP A 261 -21.56 -8.78 -10.77
C ASP A 261 -20.04 -8.74 -10.74
N ASP A 262 -19.40 -7.81 -11.46
CA ASP A 262 -17.94 -7.64 -11.38
C ASP A 262 -17.51 -7.33 -9.94
N MET A 263 -18.26 -6.51 -9.21
CA MET A 263 -17.98 -6.20 -7.80
C MET A 263 -18.26 -7.40 -6.89
N VAL A 264 -19.36 -8.10 -7.10
CA VAL A 264 -19.75 -9.28 -6.31
C VAL A 264 -18.73 -10.40 -6.46
N GLN A 265 -18.22 -10.63 -7.68
CA GLN A 265 -17.23 -11.66 -7.96
C GLN A 265 -15.82 -11.28 -7.49
N THR A 266 -15.56 -10.00 -7.18
CA THR A 266 -14.25 -9.55 -6.70
C THR A 266 -14.08 -9.89 -5.22
N LYS A 267 -13.56 -11.08 -4.93
CA LYS A 267 -13.34 -11.59 -3.56
C LYS A 267 -12.61 -10.59 -2.64
N ALA A 268 -11.70 -9.80 -3.19
CA ALA A 268 -10.93 -8.82 -2.42
C ALA A 268 -11.83 -7.75 -1.77
N VAL A 269 -12.89 -7.32 -2.45
CA VAL A 269 -13.88 -6.35 -1.94
C VAL A 269 -14.55 -6.90 -0.69
N TRP A 270 -15.17 -8.08 -0.80
CA TRP A 270 -15.95 -8.69 0.29
C TRP A 270 -15.08 -9.16 1.43
N ASN A 271 -13.90 -9.69 1.13
CA ASN A 271 -12.91 -10.00 2.16
C ASN A 271 -12.55 -8.75 2.95
N THR A 272 -12.31 -7.62 2.27
CA THR A 272 -11.99 -6.34 2.94
C THR A 272 -13.20 -5.84 3.73
N PHE A 273 -14.40 -5.88 3.18
CA PHE A 273 -15.61 -5.48 3.88
C PHE A 273 -15.71 -6.21 5.25
N ILE A 274 -15.59 -7.52 5.23
CA ILE A 274 -15.72 -8.34 6.45
C ILE A 274 -14.64 -8.00 7.49
N TRP A 275 -13.36 -8.12 7.14
CA TRP A 275 -12.31 -7.96 8.15
C TRP A 275 -12.14 -6.50 8.59
N PHE A 276 -12.30 -5.55 7.67
CA PHE A 276 -12.07 -4.14 7.98
C PHE A 276 -13.18 -3.58 8.86
N GLY A 277 -14.45 -3.82 8.52
CA GLY A 277 -15.59 -3.43 9.34
C GLY A 277 -15.55 -4.02 10.73
N ALA A 278 -15.20 -5.32 10.83
CA ALA A 278 -15.04 -6.00 12.10
C ALA A 278 -13.93 -5.38 12.98
N ILE A 279 -12.75 -5.14 12.42
CA ILE A 279 -11.62 -4.57 13.17
C ILE A 279 -11.92 -3.14 13.63
N LEU A 280 -12.54 -2.31 12.79
CA LEU A 280 -12.96 -0.96 13.18
C LEU A 280 -13.97 -0.99 14.34
N GLY A 281 -14.94 -1.89 14.29
CA GLY A 281 -15.91 -2.07 15.38
C GLY A 281 -15.23 -2.50 16.68
N LEU A 282 -14.38 -3.54 16.61
CA LEU A 282 -13.61 -4.01 17.75
C LEU A 282 -12.67 -2.92 18.31
N SER A 283 -11.99 -2.16 17.45
CA SER A 283 -11.16 -1.03 17.87
C SER A 283 -11.98 0.03 18.61
N THR A 284 -13.20 0.31 18.15
CA THR A 284 -14.11 1.24 18.82
C THR A 284 -14.55 0.72 20.18
N ALA A 285 -14.87 -0.57 20.29
CA ALA A 285 -15.22 -1.21 21.57
C ALA A 285 -14.04 -1.18 22.56
N LEU A 286 -12.82 -1.47 22.11
CA LEU A 286 -11.60 -1.38 22.94
C LEU A 286 -11.33 0.04 23.43
N THR A 287 -11.57 1.05 22.58
CA THR A 287 -11.43 2.47 22.95
C THR A 287 -12.45 2.86 24.01
N LYS A 288 -13.73 2.46 23.85
CA LYS A 288 -14.78 2.68 24.85
C LYS A 288 -14.48 1.99 26.18
N ALA A 289 -13.92 0.79 26.14
CA ALA A 289 -13.47 0.04 27.33
C ALA A 289 -12.18 0.62 27.95
N LYS A 290 -11.64 1.72 27.42
CA LYS A 290 -10.37 2.33 27.85
C LYS A 290 -9.16 1.38 27.85
N PHE A 291 -9.20 0.35 27.01
CA PHE A 291 -8.13 -0.65 26.93
C PHE A 291 -6.77 -0.01 26.57
N PHE A 292 -6.72 0.89 25.61
CA PHE A 292 -5.47 1.54 25.21
C PHE A 292 -4.92 2.44 26.32
N ALA A 293 -5.78 3.12 27.07
CA ALA A 293 -5.36 3.93 28.23
C ALA A 293 -4.82 3.06 29.36
N TRP A 294 -5.48 1.94 29.64
CA TRP A 294 -4.99 0.95 30.62
C TRP A 294 -3.63 0.37 30.18
N LEU A 295 -3.50 -0.02 28.92
CA LEU A 295 -2.24 -0.56 28.37
C LEU A 295 -1.11 0.46 28.47
N ALA A 296 -1.37 1.75 28.14
CA ALA A 296 -0.40 2.82 28.26
C ALA A 296 0.08 2.99 29.72
N ALA A 297 -0.86 3.06 30.69
CA ALA A 297 -0.53 3.15 32.11
C ALA A 297 0.27 1.94 32.61
N PHE A 298 -0.10 0.73 32.20
CA PHE A 298 0.63 -0.47 32.51
C PHE A 298 2.07 -0.44 31.97
N MET A 299 2.25 0.00 30.72
CA MET A 299 3.56 0.14 30.10
C MET A 299 4.42 1.21 30.78
N GLN A 300 3.86 2.38 31.11
CA GLN A 300 4.57 3.41 31.88
C GLN A 300 5.05 2.94 33.25
N ALA A 301 4.23 2.15 33.95
CA ALA A 301 4.60 1.60 35.26
C ALA A 301 5.71 0.53 35.21
N ASN A 302 5.86 -0.17 34.07
CA ASN A 302 6.74 -1.33 33.96
C ASN A 302 7.92 -1.13 32.97
N LEU A 303 7.87 -0.13 32.09
CA LEU A 303 8.93 0.21 31.13
C LEU A 303 9.52 1.55 31.52
N ALA A 304 10.48 1.55 32.43
CA ALA A 304 11.31 2.74 32.69
C ALA A 304 12.34 2.89 31.54
N LEU A 305 11.92 3.51 30.42
CA LEU A 305 12.83 3.87 29.34
C LEU A 305 13.37 5.28 29.63
N ASP A 306 14.51 5.35 30.28
CA ASP A 306 15.27 6.63 30.46
C ASP A 306 16.07 6.96 29.21
N VAL A 307 15.33 7.17 28.09
CA VAL A 307 15.91 7.52 26.78
C VAL A 307 15.12 8.67 26.14
N SER A 308 15.79 9.42 25.26
CA SER A 308 15.11 10.54 24.60
C SER A 308 13.94 10.08 23.73
N PRO A 309 12.89 10.91 23.53
CA PRO A 309 11.74 10.60 22.69
C PRO A 309 12.11 10.16 21.26
N LEU A 310 13.15 10.75 20.68
CA LEU A 310 13.63 10.38 19.35
C LEU A 310 14.21 8.96 19.35
N VAL A 311 14.95 8.59 20.37
CA VAL A 311 15.53 7.22 20.51
C VAL A 311 14.41 6.19 20.65
N VAL A 312 13.32 6.49 21.36
CA VAL A 312 12.12 5.64 21.41
C VAL A 312 11.55 5.41 20.01
N VAL A 313 11.37 6.47 19.22
CA VAL A 313 10.85 6.37 17.84
C VAL A 313 11.78 5.53 16.97
N LEU A 314 13.09 5.74 17.05
CA LEU A 314 14.10 4.98 16.29
C LEU A 314 14.03 3.49 16.63
N ILE A 315 14.08 3.15 17.92
CA ILE A 315 14.08 1.74 18.38
C ILE A 315 12.77 1.04 17.99
N LEU A 316 11.62 1.63 18.34
CA LEU A 316 10.34 0.98 18.10
C LEU A 316 10.03 0.86 16.59
N SER A 317 10.41 1.85 15.78
CA SER A 317 10.24 1.74 14.34
C SER A 317 11.16 0.70 13.70
N ALA A 318 12.41 0.58 14.16
CA ALA A 318 13.32 -0.47 13.72
C ALA A 318 12.77 -1.87 14.09
N ILE A 319 12.29 -2.05 15.33
CA ILE A 319 11.63 -3.29 15.75
C ILE A 319 10.40 -3.55 14.88
N SER A 320 9.61 -2.51 14.56
CA SER A 320 8.43 -2.65 13.71
C SER A 320 8.76 -3.19 12.32
N VAL A 321 9.89 -2.77 11.73
CA VAL A 321 10.38 -3.30 10.46
C VAL A 321 10.84 -4.75 10.59
N VAL A 322 11.61 -5.08 11.63
CA VAL A 322 12.14 -6.43 11.85
C VAL A 322 11.02 -7.44 12.10
N ILE A 323 10.06 -7.11 12.96
CA ILE A 323 8.97 -8.03 13.32
C ILE A 323 8.04 -8.35 12.13
N ARG A 324 8.07 -7.53 11.07
CA ARG A 324 7.36 -7.81 9.81
C ARG A 324 7.76 -9.15 9.18
N TYR A 325 8.95 -9.66 9.50
CA TYR A 325 9.38 -11.00 9.10
C TYR A 325 8.39 -12.10 9.53
N LEU A 326 7.69 -11.92 10.64
CA LEU A 326 6.71 -12.88 11.17
C LEU A 326 5.34 -12.80 10.50
N PHE A 327 5.12 -11.81 9.61
CA PHE A 327 3.81 -11.51 9.05
C PHE A 327 3.80 -11.58 7.52
N ALA A 328 3.00 -12.49 6.98
CA ALA A 328 2.71 -12.57 5.54
C ALA A 328 1.59 -11.60 5.08
N SER A 329 0.92 -10.93 6.01
CA SER A 329 -0.20 -10.01 5.75
C SER A 329 0.04 -8.67 6.42
N SER A 330 0.03 -7.59 5.62
CA SER A 330 0.09 -6.22 6.16
C SER A 330 -1.12 -5.90 7.04
N THR A 331 -2.31 -6.41 6.69
CA THR A 331 -3.53 -6.26 7.49
C THR A 331 -3.40 -6.90 8.87
N ALA A 332 -2.93 -8.15 8.91
CA ALA A 332 -2.76 -8.86 10.19
C ALA A 332 -1.74 -8.16 11.09
N TYR A 333 -0.64 -7.67 10.51
CA TYR A 333 0.35 -6.89 11.23
C TYR A 333 -0.23 -5.59 11.80
N ILE A 334 -0.89 -4.79 10.98
CA ILE A 334 -1.49 -3.51 11.40
C ILE A 334 -2.53 -3.75 12.49
N ALA A 335 -3.41 -4.73 12.31
CA ALA A 335 -4.46 -5.01 13.27
C ALA A 335 -3.95 -5.48 14.65
N SER A 336 -2.83 -6.21 14.68
CA SER A 336 -2.29 -6.79 15.92
C SER A 336 -1.17 -5.97 16.55
N MET A 337 -0.24 -5.44 15.76
CA MET A 337 0.99 -4.86 16.27
C MET A 337 0.99 -3.33 16.30
N LEU A 338 0.32 -2.68 15.35
CA LEU A 338 0.36 -1.21 15.29
C LEU A 338 -0.20 -0.54 16.54
N PRO A 339 -1.37 -0.93 17.11
CA PRO A 339 -1.87 -0.34 18.33
C PRO A 339 -0.91 -0.54 19.51
N VAL A 340 -0.23 -1.70 19.57
CA VAL A 340 0.77 -1.98 20.61
C VAL A 340 1.96 -1.04 20.49
N PHE A 341 2.55 -0.92 19.31
CA PHE A 341 3.67 0.01 19.10
C PHE A 341 3.29 1.45 19.43
N LEU A 342 2.12 1.92 18.94
CA LEU A 342 1.65 3.27 19.23
C LEU A 342 1.49 3.50 20.73
N THR A 343 0.84 2.57 21.44
CA THR A 343 0.61 2.69 22.89
C THR A 343 1.93 2.70 23.66
N VAL A 344 2.88 1.81 23.32
CA VAL A 344 4.21 1.75 23.96
C VAL A 344 4.99 3.04 23.70
N GLY A 345 5.00 3.53 22.45
CA GLY A 345 5.68 4.77 22.08
C GLY A 345 5.12 5.99 22.80
N MET A 346 3.79 6.10 22.89
CA MET A 346 3.14 7.19 23.62
C MET A 346 3.47 7.12 25.11
N ALA A 347 3.43 5.91 25.71
CA ALA A 347 3.80 5.70 27.11
C ALA A 347 5.27 6.08 27.38
N ALA A 348 6.16 5.88 26.42
CA ALA A 348 7.58 6.23 26.49
C ALA A 348 7.90 7.68 26.04
N GLY A 349 6.90 8.53 25.82
CA GLY A 349 7.07 9.94 25.51
C GLY A 349 7.45 10.25 24.06
N ALA A 350 7.21 9.35 23.11
CA ALA A 350 7.44 9.62 21.69
C ALA A 350 6.59 10.81 21.20
N ASN A 351 7.15 11.62 20.28
CA ASN A 351 6.35 12.66 19.63
C ASN A 351 5.20 12.03 18.83
N PRO A 352 3.93 12.37 19.11
CA PRO A 352 2.76 11.67 18.54
C PRO A 352 2.72 11.73 17.02
N VAL A 353 3.00 12.92 16.44
CA VAL A 353 2.92 13.14 14.99
C VAL A 353 4.05 12.40 14.28
N MET A 354 5.28 12.62 14.73
CA MET A 354 6.46 11.95 14.13
C MET A 354 6.34 10.44 14.21
N PHE A 355 5.95 9.91 15.38
CA PHE A 355 5.85 8.47 15.56
C PHE A 355 4.70 7.86 14.74
N GLY A 356 3.56 8.56 14.67
CA GLY A 356 2.45 8.18 13.80
C GLY A 356 2.89 8.08 12.34
N LEU A 357 3.51 9.12 11.78
CA LEU A 357 3.98 9.16 10.39
C LEU A 357 5.02 8.08 10.10
N VAL A 358 5.97 7.86 11.01
CA VAL A 358 6.99 6.82 10.88
C VAL A 358 6.35 5.44 10.82
N LEU A 359 5.40 5.13 11.72
CA LEU A 359 4.75 3.82 11.72
C LEU A 359 3.82 3.62 10.52
N LEU A 360 3.16 4.68 10.03
CA LEU A 360 2.35 4.61 8.81
C LEU A 360 3.20 4.22 7.59
N ALA A 361 4.43 4.72 7.46
CA ALA A 361 5.34 4.34 6.39
C ALA A 361 5.92 2.91 6.58
N THR A 362 6.41 2.59 7.79
CA THR A 362 7.03 1.28 8.08
C THR A 362 6.06 0.11 7.90
N ASN A 363 4.76 0.32 8.09
CA ASN A 363 3.72 -0.69 7.83
C ASN A 363 3.77 -1.24 6.40
N ALA A 364 4.11 -0.42 5.43
CA ALA A 364 4.20 -0.85 4.03
C ALA A 364 5.60 -1.40 3.72
N PHE A 365 6.64 -0.57 3.83
CA PHE A 365 7.99 -0.96 3.39
C PHE A 365 8.66 -2.00 4.31
N GLY A 366 8.23 -2.17 5.56
CA GLY A 366 8.71 -3.26 6.41
C GLY A 366 8.50 -4.66 5.81
N GLY A 367 7.58 -4.83 4.86
CA GLY A 367 7.41 -6.07 4.11
C GLY A 367 8.34 -6.25 2.91
N LEU A 368 9.37 -5.41 2.72
CA LEU A 368 10.33 -5.53 1.61
C LEU A 368 11.23 -6.77 1.75
N VAL A 369 11.64 -7.12 2.97
CA VAL A 369 12.67 -8.14 3.21
C VAL A 369 12.30 -9.50 2.64
N THR A 370 11.05 -9.94 2.85
CA THR A 370 10.64 -11.29 2.50
C THR A 370 9.74 -11.34 1.27
N HIS A 371 9.87 -12.41 0.48
CA HIS A 371 9.01 -12.67 -0.67
C HIS A 371 7.53 -12.92 -0.29
N TYR A 372 7.26 -13.12 1.00
CA TYR A 372 5.90 -13.29 1.53
C TYR A 372 5.45 -12.11 2.40
N GLY A 373 6.23 -11.05 2.55
CA GLY A 373 5.92 -9.91 3.43
C GLY A 373 4.67 -9.11 3.04
N ALA A 374 4.07 -9.41 1.89
CA ALA A 374 2.76 -8.95 1.47
C ALA A 374 2.17 -9.90 0.43
N SER A 375 0.84 -9.89 0.27
CA SER A 375 0.11 -10.83 -0.60
C SER A 375 0.57 -10.91 -2.06
N PRO A 376 1.05 -9.85 -2.75
CA PRO A 376 1.55 -9.99 -4.13
C PRO A 376 2.90 -10.71 -4.22
N GLY A 377 3.68 -10.73 -3.15
CA GLY A 377 5.03 -11.31 -3.16
C GLY A 377 5.07 -12.77 -3.56
N PRO A 378 4.30 -13.68 -2.90
CA PRO A 378 4.26 -15.09 -3.29
C PRO A 378 3.85 -15.31 -4.75
N ILE A 379 2.93 -14.48 -5.29
CA ILE A 379 2.48 -14.59 -6.69
C ILE A 379 3.64 -14.29 -7.63
N ILE A 380 4.34 -13.17 -7.40
CA ILE A 380 5.46 -12.74 -8.25
C ILE A 380 6.64 -13.71 -8.12
N TYR A 381 6.96 -14.12 -6.88
CA TYR A 381 8.06 -15.03 -6.61
C TYR A 381 7.82 -16.43 -7.22
N SER A 382 6.57 -16.93 -7.22
CA SER A 382 6.21 -18.23 -7.81
C SER A 382 6.41 -18.32 -9.33
N ALA A 383 6.61 -17.18 -10.01
CA ALA A 383 6.99 -17.15 -11.42
C ALA A 383 8.37 -17.78 -11.71
N GLY A 384 9.18 -18.05 -10.69
CA GLY A 384 10.44 -18.80 -10.80
C GLY A 384 11.63 -18.04 -11.40
N TYR A 385 11.53 -16.71 -11.54
CA TYR A 385 12.63 -15.87 -12.05
C TYR A 385 13.66 -15.52 -10.98
N ASN A 386 13.27 -15.48 -9.72
CA ASN A 386 14.09 -14.95 -8.63
C ASN A 386 14.56 -16.06 -7.69
N ASN A 387 15.80 -15.98 -7.26
CA ASN A 387 16.29 -16.76 -6.12
C ASN A 387 16.05 -16.05 -4.80
N LEU A 388 15.98 -16.83 -3.72
CA LEU A 388 15.67 -16.32 -2.39
C LEU A 388 16.75 -15.36 -1.86
N LYS A 389 18.02 -15.64 -2.15
CA LYS A 389 19.15 -14.85 -1.66
C LYS A 389 19.11 -13.42 -2.22
N ASP A 390 18.98 -13.27 -3.55
CA ASP A 390 18.97 -11.96 -4.20
C ASP A 390 17.75 -11.15 -3.73
N TRP A 391 16.55 -11.79 -3.64
CA TRP A 391 15.34 -11.15 -3.16
C TRP A 391 15.49 -10.60 -1.74
N TRP A 392 15.94 -11.46 -0.81
CA TRP A 392 16.04 -11.07 0.59
C TRP A 392 17.18 -10.07 0.82
N THR A 393 18.30 -10.18 0.09
CA THR A 393 19.40 -9.23 0.17
C THR A 393 18.97 -7.84 -0.31
N ALA A 394 18.35 -7.76 -1.49
CA ALA A 394 17.84 -6.49 -2.01
C ALA A 394 16.75 -5.90 -1.10
N GLY A 395 15.83 -6.75 -0.63
CA GLY A 395 14.76 -6.35 0.27
C GLY A 395 15.26 -5.84 1.61
N ALA A 396 16.28 -6.47 2.20
CA ALA A 396 16.89 -6.03 3.45
C ALA A 396 17.62 -4.68 3.28
N ILE A 397 18.40 -4.52 2.21
CA ILE A 397 19.08 -3.24 1.90
C ILE A 397 18.05 -2.13 1.72
N LEU A 398 16.98 -2.39 0.94
CA LEU A 398 15.92 -1.42 0.71
C LEU A 398 15.14 -1.10 1.99
N ALA A 399 14.88 -2.07 2.86
CA ALA A 399 14.19 -1.83 4.13
C ALA A 399 15.01 -0.91 5.06
N VAL A 400 16.31 -1.19 5.21
CA VAL A 400 17.22 -0.36 6.01
C VAL A 400 17.37 1.04 5.40
N LEU A 401 17.60 1.12 4.09
CA LEU A 401 17.72 2.39 3.38
C LEU A 401 16.44 3.22 3.48
N SER A 402 15.27 2.60 3.30
CA SER A 402 13.98 3.28 3.45
C SER A 402 13.76 3.78 4.87
N TRP A 403 14.15 2.99 5.87
CA TRP A 403 14.10 3.41 7.26
C TRP A 403 15.01 4.62 7.53
N ILE A 404 16.26 4.62 7.04
CA ILE A 404 17.19 5.76 7.16
C ILE A 404 16.62 6.99 6.45
N LEU A 405 16.17 6.84 5.20
CA LEU A 405 15.61 7.93 4.39
C LEU A 405 14.36 8.53 5.03
N LEU A 406 13.55 7.73 5.70
CA LEU A 406 12.37 8.22 6.40
C LEU A 406 12.73 9.23 7.50
N PHE A 407 13.86 9.04 8.19
CA PHE A 407 14.34 9.99 9.20
C PHE A 407 15.11 11.15 8.58
N VAL A 408 16.01 10.88 7.65
CA VAL A 408 16.88 11.91 7.04
C VAL A 408 16.10 12.85 6.12
N VAL A 409 15.08 12.37 5.46
CA VAL A 409 14.23 13.16 4.55
C VAL A 409 12.91 13.50 5.21
N GLY A 410 12.27 12.54 5.88
CA GLY A 410 10.93 12.72 6.44
C GLY A 410 10.89 13.77 7.55
N ILE A 411 11.80 13.70 8.54
CA ILE A 411 11.81 14.69 9.63
C ILE A 411 12.01 16.12 9.12
N PRO A 412 13.04 16.45 8.31
CA PRO A 412 13.18 17.79 7.75
C PRO A 412 11.97 18.22 6.92
N TRP A 413 11.39 17.31 6.16
CA TRP A 413 10.21 17.59 5.35
C TRP A 413 8.98 17.90 6.22
N TRP A 414 8.71 17.08 7.23
CA TRP A 414 7.58 17.28 8.13
C TRP A 414 7.71 18.56 8.97
N THR A 415 8.95 18.92 9.35
CA THR A 415 9.24 20.23 9.98
C THR A 415 8.98 21.37 8.99
N PHE A 416 9.45 21.24 7.74
CA PHE A 416 9.27 22.26 6.71
C PHE A 416 7.79 22.54 6.39
N ILE A 417 6.96 21.51 6.34
CA ILE A 417 5.52 21.64 6.10
C ILE A 417 4.71 21.93 7.37
N GLY A 418 5.39 22.10 8.53
CA GLY A 418 4.75 22.51 9.80
C GLY A 418 3.97 21.39 10.51
N MET A 419 4.21 20.12 10.19
CA MET A 419 3.54 18.99 10.87
C MET A 419 4.20 18.64 12.21
N ILE A 420 5.50 18.81 12.32
CA ILE A 420 6.27 18.65 13.56
C ILE A 420 7.06 19.93 13.83
N GLY A 421 7.06 20.37 15.10
CA GLY A 421 7.78 21.54 15.56
C GLY A 421 9.07 21.17 16.28
#